data_d8a54b355362be4e5abaf3bbda0f94de
#
_entry.id   d8a54b355362be4e5abaf3bbda0f94de
#
_cell.length_a   1.000
_cell.length_b   1.000
_cell.length_c   1.000
_cell.angle_alpha   90.00
_cell.angle_beta   90.00
_cell.angle_gamma   90.00
#
_symmetry.space_group_name_H-M   'P 1'
#
loop_
_entity.id
_entity.type
_entity.pdbx_description
1 polymer ?
#
loop_
_entity_poly.entity_id
_entity_poly.type
_entity_poly.pdbx_seq_one_letter_code
_entity_poly.pdbx_strand_id
1 'polypeptide(L)'
;DDDKGQSFIQVKAFEYLVKYNLLENNVKFIFEGEEEIGSPSLEAFCEEHKELLKADVILVSDTSMLGADLPSLTTGLRGLAYWEIEITGPNRDLHSGHFGGAVANPINVLCGMLSKVIDTDGRITIPGFYDAVEEVPQAEREMIAHIPFNEEKYKEAIGVKELFGEKGYS
;
A
#
# COMPACT_ATOMS: atom_id res chain seq x y z
N ASP A 1 -7.06 10.96 -12.71
CA ASP A 1 -7.29 12.18 -11.91
C ASP A 1 -6.66 12.14 -10.53
N ASP A 2 -5.65 11.43 -10.40
CA ASP A 2 -4.90 11.21 -9.17
C ASP A 2 -4.16 12.50 -8.76
N ASP A 3 -4.56 13.18 -7.68
CA ASP A 3 -5.85 12.91 -6.98
C ASP A 3 -6.81 14.12 -7.03
N LYS A 4 -6.89 14.80 -8.18
CA LYS A 4 -7.68 16.05 -8.35
C LYS A 4 -9.15 15.90 -7.99
N GLY A 5 -9.75 14.75 -8.27
CA GLY A 5 -11.14 14.46 -7.92
C GLY A 5 -11.35 14.45 -6.42
N GLN A 6 -10.50 13.74 -5.69
CA GLN A 6 -10.54 13.60 -4.25
C GLN A 6 -10.27 14.95 -3.56
N SER A 7 -9.25 15.70 -4.02
CA SER A 7 -8.96 17.06 -3.53
C SER A 7 -10.15 18.00 -3.75
N PHE A 8 -10.81 17.92 -4.91
CA PHE A 8 -11.99 18.74 -5.20
C PHE A 8 -13.18 18.40 -4.30
N ILE A 9 -13.38 17.10 -3.96
CA ILE A 9 -14.43 16.69 -3.04
C ILE A 9 -14.24 17.33 -1.67
N GLN A 10 -13.01 17.39 -1.14
CA GLN A 10 -12.72 18.03 0.15
C GLN A 10 -13.06 19.53 0.13
N VAL A 11 -12.68 20.23 -0.94
CA VAL A 11 -13.01 21.66 -1.11
C VAL A 11 -14.51 21.87 -1.18
N LYS A 12 -15.24 21.01 -1.91
CA LYS A 12 -16.71 21.11 -2.02
C LYS A 12 -17.41 20.78 -0.72
N ALA A 13 -16.93 19.81 0.04
CA ALA A 13 -17.45 19.49 1.36
C ALA A 13 -17.28 20.69 2.31
N PHE A 14 -16.11 21.31 2.32
CA PHE A 14 -15.85 22.51 3.10
C PHE A 14 -16.74 23.69 2.69
N GLU A 15 -16.87 23.97 1.38
CA GLU A 15 -17.78 25.01 0.87
C GLU A 15 -19.21 24.78 1.37
N TYR A 16 -19.68 23.53 1.35
CA TYR A 16 -21.01 23.16 1.85
C TYR A 16 -21.14 23.47 3.35
N LEU A 17 -20.18 23.03 4.17
CA LEU A 17 -20.19 23.26 5.61
C LEU A 17 -20.23 24.76 5.96
N VAL A 18 -19.44 25.57 5.27
CA VAL A 18 -19.44 27.03 5.44
C VAL A 18 -20.77 27.65 5.01
N LYS A 19 -21.27 27.28 3.82
CA LYS A 19 -22.51 27.83 3.24
C LYS A 19 -23.74 27.60 4.13
N TYR A 20 -23.81 26.46 4.77
CA TYR A 20 -24.94 26.08 5.62
C TYR A 20 -24.69 26.27 7.12
N ASN A 21 -23.60 26.96 7.48
CA ASN A 21 -23.19 27.23 8.88
C ASN A 21 -23.10 25.96 9.72
N LEU A 22 -22.55 24.90 9.14
CA LEU A 22 -22.34 23.60 9.79
C LEU A 22 -20.88 23.38 10.22
N LEU A 23 -20.00 24.32 9.94
CA LEU A 23 -18.58 24.21 10.29
C LEU A 23 -18.41 24.60 11.77
N GLU A 24 -18.05 23.62 12.59
CA GLU A 24 -17.85 23.79 14.04
C GLU A 24 -16.36 23.77 14.44
N ASN A 25 -15.48 23.40 13.53
CA ASN A 25 -14.07 23.22 13.79
C ASN A 25 -13.18 24.11 12.90
N ASN A 26 -11.93 24.28 13.33
CA ASN A 26 -10.92 24.89 12.46
C ASN A 26 -10.48 23.87 11.40
N VAL A 27 -10.29 24.32 10.18
CA VAL A 27 -9.83 23.49 9.08
C VAL A 27 -8.59 24.09 8.46
N LYS A 28 -7.61 23.24 8.19
CA LYS A 28 -6.38 23.57 7.47
C LYS A 28 -6.31 22.67 6.25
N PHE A 29 -5.96 23.24 5.11
CA PHE A 29 -5.70 22.48 3.90
C PHE A 29 -4.21 22.51 3.59
N ILE A 30 -3.67 21.35 3.25
CA ILE A 30 -2.32 21.21 2.71
C ILE A 30 -2.50 20.57 1.33
N PHE A 31 -2.00 21.24 0.30
CA PHE A 31 -1.94 20.70 -1.05
C PHE A 31 -0.47 20.46 -1.41
N GLU A 32 -0.16 19.26 -1.73
CA GLU A 32 1.16 18.83 -2.16
C GLU A 32 1.16 18.54 -3.67
N GLY A 33 2.26 18.85 -4.32
CA GLY A 33 2.43 18.62 -5.76
C GLY A 33 3.60 17.68 -6.11
N GLU A 34 4.21 17.03 -5.13
CA GLU A 34 5.43 16.22 -5.30
C GLU A 34 5.25 14.75 -4.88
N GLU A 35 4.01 14.31 -4.58
CA GLU A 35 3.75 12.97 -4.06
C GLU A 35 4.32 11.90 -5.00
N GLU A 36 4.07 12.01 -6.31
CA GLU A 36 4.47 11.05 -7.34
C GLU A 36 6.00 10.97 -7.58
N ILE A 37 6.75 11.87 -6.99
CA ILE A 37 8.22 11.84 -7.01
C ILE A 37 8.84 11.62 -5.62
N GLY A 38 8.03 11.18 -4.65
CA GLY A 38 8.45 10.83 -3.30
C GLY A 38 8.52 11.99 -2.32
N SER A 39 7.79 13.08 -2.59
CA SER A 39 7.60 14.20 -1.63
C SER A 39 8.90 14.80 -1.06
N PRO A 40 9.91 15.14 -1.86
CA PRO A 40 11.23 15.53 -1.36
C PRO A 40 11.21 16.78 -0.47
N SER A 41 10.21 17.65 -0.62
CA SER A 41 10.10 18.89 0.16
C SER A 41 9.18 18.78 1.38
N LEU A 42 8.36 17.73 1.48
CA LEU A 42 7.30 17.65 2.49
C LEU A 42 7.82 17.53 3.91
N GLU A 43 8.85 16.73 4.15
CA GLU A 43 9.42 16.56 5.49
C GLU A 43 9.96 17.87 6.04
N ALA A 44 10.77 18.59 5.26
CA ALA A 44 11.34 19.86 5.64
C ALA A 44 10.24 20.91 5.90
N PHE A 45 9.23 20.96 5.04
CA PHE A 45 8.06 21.82 5.22
C PHE A 45 7.31 21.53 6.53
N CYS A 46 7.07 20.26 6.84
CA CYS A 46 6.39 19.85 8.07
C CYS A 46 7.19 20.24 9.33
N GLU A 47 8.50 20.09 9.32
CA GLU A 47 9.35 20.49 10.45
C GLU A 47 9.38 22.00 10.63
N GLU A 48 9.51 22.78 9.54
CA GLU A 48 9.50 24.26 9.60
C GLU A 48 8.16 24.81 10.09
N HIS A 49 7.05 24.20 9.71
CA HIS A 49 5.70 24.67 9.99
C HIS A 49 4.95 23.87 11.07
N LYS A 50 5.67 23.15 11.91
CA LYS A 50 5.13 22.22 12.92
C LYS A 50 4.02 22.82 13.79
N GLU A 51 4.19 24.05 14.26
CA GLU A 51 3.18 24.71 15.09
C GLU A 51 1.92 25.10 14.28
N LEU A 52 2.10 25.52 13.03
CA LEU A 52 0.99 25.83 12.14
C LEU A 52 0.19 24.57 11.79
N LEU A 53 0.86 23.43 11.64
CA LEU A 53 0.28 22.17 11.20
C LEU A 53 -0.39 21.36 12.31
N LYS A 54 -0.25 21.76 13.58
CA LYS A 54 -0.93 21.07 14.71
C LYS A 54 -2.42 20.92 14.42
N ALA A 55 -2.90 19.69 14.54
CA ALA A 55 -4.30 19.32 14.38
C ALA A 55 -4.63 18.12 15.27
N ASP A 56 -5.89 17.96 15.64
CA ASP A 56 -6.38 16.81 16.40
C ASP A 56 -6.64 15.61 15.49
N VAL A 57 -6.99 15.87 14.22
CA VAL A 57 -7.25 14.87 13.19
C VAL A 57 -6.62 15.28 11.87
N ILE A 58 -6.05 14.33 11.17
CA ILE A 58 -5.56 14.48 9.81
C ILE A 58 -6.41 13.59 8.91
N LEU A 59 -6.98 14.19 7.86
CA LEU A 59 -7.68 13.47 6.81
C LEU A 59 -6.82 13.50 5.53
N VAL A 60 -6.34 12.34 5.13
CA VAL A 60 -5.66 12.14 3.85
C VAL A 60 -6.69 11.66 2.84
N SER A 61 -6.77 12.32 1.68
CA SER A 61 -7.83 12.06 0.72
C SER A 61 -7.38 11.31 -0.53
N ASP A 62 -6.16 10.79 -0.52
CA ASP A 62 -5.59 9.98 -1.58
C ASP A 62 -6.07 8.51 -1.49
N THR A 63 -7.37 8.34 -1.67
CA THR A 63 -8.05 7.04 -1.61
C THR A 63 -9.17 6.97 -2.65
N SER A 64 -9.70 5.78 -2.87
CA SER A 64 -10.84 5.55 -3.77
C SER A 64 -12.06 5.07 -3.00
N MET A 65 -13.24 5.22 -3.60
CA MET A 65 -14.44 4.55 -3.13
C MET A 65 -14.35 3.05 -3.38
N LEU A 66 -15.00 2.25 -2.54
CA LEU A 66 -15.06 0.79 -2.71
C LEU A 66 -15.85 0.39 -3.98
N GLY A 67 -16.77 1.23 -4.42
CA GLY A 67 -17.55 1.09 -5.64
C GLY A 67 -18.22 2.40 -6.00
N ALA A 68 -18.77 2.52 -7.20
CA ALA A 68 -19.37 3.76 -7.72
C ALA A 68 -20.46 4.36 -6.79
N ASP A 69 -21.24 3.49 -6.14
CA ASP A 69 -22.32 3.88 -5.23
C ASP A 69 -22.01 3.52 -3.77
N LEU A 70 -20.74 3.23 -3.46
CA LEU A 70 -20.32 2.76 -2.15
C LEU A 70 -19.16 3.62 -1.62
N PRO A 71 -19.47 4.76 -1.01
CA PRO A 71 -18.46 5.59 -0.36
C PRO A 71 -17.82 4.84 0.82
N SER A 72 -16.53 5.08 1.05
CA SER A 72 -15.78 4.43 2.11
C SER A 72 -14.84 5.40 2.82
N LEU A 73 -14.52 5.09 4.07
CA LEU A 73 -13.46 5.71 4.83
C LEU A 73 -12.38 4.67 5.06
N THR A 74 -11.19 4.93 4.54
CA THR A 74 -10.03 4.07 4.77
C THR A 74 -9.43 4.42 6.13
N THR A 75 -9.40 3.47 7.06
CA THR A 75 -8.90 3.65 8.43
C THR A 75 -7.51 3.08 8.64
N GLY A 76 -6.94 2.43 7.65
CA GLY A 76 -5.60 1.86 7.70
C GLY A 76 -5.11 1.54 6.29
N LEU A 77 -3.80 1.44 6.14
CA LEU A 77 -3.14 1.10 4.88
C LEU A 77 -2.30 -0.17 5.07
N ARG A 78 -2.07 -0.88 3.97
CA ARG A 78 -1.12 -1.99 3.96
C ARG A 78 0.30 -1.46 4.05
N GLY A 79 1.15 -2.17 4.78
CA GLY A 79 2.58 -1.89 4.79
C GLY A 79 3.21 -2.14 3.43
N LEU A 80 4.30 -1.44 3.15
CA LEU A 80 5.14 -1.63 1.97
C LEU A 80 6.59 -1.81 2.41
N ALA A 81 7.26 -2.83 1.85
CA ALA A 81 8.70 -2.99 1.93
C ALA A 81 9.24 -3.18 0.52
N TYR A 82 10.04 -2.23 0.07
CA TYR A 82 10.69 -2.29 -1.24
C TYR A 82 12.12 -2.80 -1.09
N TRP A 83 12.49 -3.80 -1.88
CA TRP A 83 13.79 -4.43 -1.82
C TRP A 83 14.41 -4.57 -3.19
N GLU A 84 15.70 -4.30 -3.26
CA GLU A 84 16.53 -4.65 -4.40
C GLU A 84 17.49 -5.77 -3.98
N ILE A 85 17.56 -6.83 -4.79
CA ILE A 85 18.42 -7.97 -4.50
C ILE A 85 19.41 -8.13 -5.65
N GLU A 86 20.67 -7.96 -5.35
CA GLU A 86 21.77 -8.18 -6.28
C GLU A 86 22.52 -9.48 -5.95
N ILE A 87 22.67 -10.34 -6.94
CA ILE A 87 23.49 -11.55 -6.81
C ILE A 87 24.71 -11.43 -7.70
N THR A 88 25.88 -11.31 -7.07
CA THR A 88 27.17 -11.24 -7.76
C THR A 88 27.69 -12.64 -8.04
N GLY A 89 27.98 -12.94 -9.29
CA GLY A 89 28.59 -14.17 -9.77
C GLY A 89 30.11 -14.05 -9.94
N PRO A 90 30.69 -14.84 -10.87
CA PRO A 90 32.10 -14.74 -11.24
C PRO A 90 32.49 -13.35 -11.73
N ASN A 91 33.78 -13.05 -11.71
CA ASN A 91 34.35 -11.75 -12.09
C ASN A 91 34.31 -11.46 -13.62
N ARG A 92 33.74 -12.35 -14.41
CA ARG A 92 33.57 -12.23 -15.87
C ARG A 92 32.55 -13.23 -16.38
N ASP A 93 32.08 -13.03 -17.59
CA ASP A 93 31.23 -13.99 -18.30
C ASP A 93 31.98 -15.30 -18.59
N LEU A 94 31.32 -16.41 -18.32
CA LEU A 94 31.88 -17.75 -18.47
C LEU A 94 31.11 -18.52 -19.54
N HIS A 95 31.88 -19.18 -20.43
CA HIS A 95 31.30 -20.04 -21.47
C HIS A 95 30.68 -21.29 -20.84
N SER A 96 29.39 -21.52 -21.09
CA SER A 96 28.65 -22.63 -20.49
C SER A 96 29.19 -24.01 -20.83
N GLY A 97 29.79 -24.20 -22.04
CA GLY A 97 30.40 -25.45 -22.46
C GLY A 97 31.64 -25.85 -21.64
N HIS A 98 32.30 -24.91 -20.99
CA HIS A 98 33.50 -25.15 -20.16
C HIS A 98 33.21 -25.16 -18.69
N PHE A 99 32.28 -24.30 -18.23
CA PHE A 99 32.05 -24.01 -16.82
C PHE A 99 30.66 -24.45 -16.33
N GLY A 100 29.76 -24.89 -17.26
CA GLY A 100 28.42 -25.34 -16.90
C GLY A 100 28.47 -26.52 -15.93
N GLY A 101 27.67 -26.45 -14.86
CA GLY A 101 27.65 -27.46 -13.81
C GLY A 101 28.76 -27.32 -12.76
N ALA A 102 29.86 -26.61 -13.07
CA ALA A 102 30.95 -26.38 -12.11
C ALA A 102 30.82 -25.06 -11.35
N VAL A 103 30.14 -24.07 -11.92
CA VAL A 103 29.95 -22.73 -11.33
C VAL A 103 28.46 -22.42 -11.24
N ALA A 104 28.02 -21.90 -10.08
CA ALA A 104 26.64 -21.49 -9.87
C ALA A 104 26.27 -20.32 -10.79
N ASN A 105 25.13 -20.42 -11.47
CA ASN A 105 24.57 -19.32 -12.23
C ASN A 105 23.81 -18.37 -11.30
N PRO A 106 24.14 -17.07 -11.28
CA PRO A 106 23.50 -16.10 -10.37
C PRO A 106 21.97 -16.06 -10.49
N ILE A 107 21.44 -16.18 -11.71
CA ILE A 107 19.98 -16.20 -11.94
C ILE A 107 19.34 -17.42 -11.27
N ASN A 108 19.93 -18.61 -11.40
CA ASN A 108 19.42 -19.81 -10.78
C ASN A 108 19.46 -19.72 -9.23
N VAL A 109 20.51 -19.10 -8.70
CA VAL A 109 20.64 -18.85 -7.25
C VAL A 109 19.54 -17.89 -6.79
N LEU A 110 19.35 -16.77 -7.50
CA LEU A 110 18.32 -15.78 -7.18
C LEU A 110 16.93 -16.40 -7.22
N CYS A 111 16.58 -17.11 -8.28
CA CYS A 111 15.29 -17.80 -8.39
C CYS A 111 15.08 -18.80 -7.25
N GLY A 112 16.13 -19.56 -6.91
CA GLY A 112 16.09 -20.52 -5.81
C GLY A 112 15.95 -19.87 -4.43
N MET A 113 16.43 -18.65 -4.25
CA MET A 113 16.23 -17.85 -3.04
C MET A 113 14.80 -17.29 -2.99
N LEU A 114 14.36 -16.64 -4.07
CA LEU A 114 13.03 -16.03 -4.14
C LEU A 114 11.91 -17.05 -3.99
N SER A 115 12.06 -18.25 -4.55
CA SER A 115 11.06 -19.32 -4.42
C SER A 115 10.85 -19.81 -2.98
N LYS A 116 11.69 -19.39 -2.05
CA LYS A 116 11.62 -19.78 -0.63
C LYS A 116 11.10 -18.68 0.27
N VAL A 117 10.83 -17.49 -0.23
CA VAL A 117 10.37 -16.38 0.63
C VAL A 117 8.87 -16.35 0.85
N ILE A 118 8.11 -17.08 0.02
CA ILE A 118 6.66 -17.26 0.15
C ILE A 118 6.36 -18.74 -0.07
N ASP A 119 5.55 -19.35 0.79
CA ASP A 119 5.11 -20.73 0.64
C ASP A 119 3.86 -20.87 -0.26
N THR A 120 3.39 -22.10 -0.41
CA THR A 120 2.21 -22.42 -1.24
C THR A 120 0.89 -21.89 -0.69
N ASP A 121 0.84 -21.51 0.59
CA ASP A 121 -0.32 -20.91 1.23
C ASP A 121 -0.26 -19.37 1.25
N GLY A 122 0.70 -18.78 0.52
CA GLY A 122 0.92 -17.34 0.44
C GLY A 122 1.62 -16.73 1.65
N ARG A 123 2.09 -17.57 2.60
CA ARG A 123 2.72 -17.10 3.83
C ARG A 123 4.19 -16.75 3.60
N ILE A 124 4.60 -15.62 4.14
CA ILE A 124 6.02 -15.19 4.12
C ILE A 124 6.84 -16.11 5.03
N THR A 125 7.92 -16.66 4.51
CA THR A 125 8.77 -17.64 5.23
C THR A 125 10.06 -17.04 5.75
N ILE A 126 10.23 -15.73 5.67
CA ILE A 126 11.39 -15.01 6.21
C ILE A 126 11.34 -15.07 7.74
N PRO A 127 12.39 -15.58 8.41
CA PRO A 127 12.41 -15.64 9.87
C PRO A 127 12.20 -14.28 10.52
N GLY A 128 11.34 -14.22 11.53
CA GLY A 128 11.02 -12.99 12.25
C GLY A 128 10.01 -12.07 11.57
N PHE A 129 9.56 -12.37 10.36
CA PHE A 129 8.62 -11.50 9.63
C PHE A 129 7.30 -11.27 10.41
N TYR A 130 6.80 -12.29 11.10
CA TYR A 130 5.54 -12.20 11.84
C TYR A 130 5.69 -11.91 13.35
N ASP A 131 6.92 -11.75 13.86
CA ASP A 131 7.15 -11.64 15.30
C ASP A 131 6.47 -10.42 15.95
N ALA A 132 6.32 -9.34 15.20
CA ALA A 132 5.64 -8.11 15.65
C ALA A 132 4.23 -7.95 15.08
N VAL A 133 3.69 -8.94 14.38
CA VAL A 133 2.34 -8.88 13.82
C VAL A 133 1.32 -9.09 14.93
N GLU A 134 0.46 -8.12 15.14
CA GLU A 134 -0.67 -8.22 16.07
C GLU A 134 -1.87 -8.89 15.39
N GLU A 135 -2.57 -9.73 16.12
CA GLU A 135 -3.81 -10.32 15.61
C GLU A 135 -4.91 -9.25 15.54
N VAL A 136 -5.64 -9.24 14.43
CA VAL A 136 -6.79 -8.35 14.27
C VAL A 136 -7.87 -8.74 15.28
N PRO A 137 -8.35 -7.80 16.12
CA PRO A 137 -9.41 -8.08 17.08
C PRO A 137 -10.67 -8.64 16.42
N GLN A 138 -11.36 -9.55 17.12
CA GLN A 138 -12.57 -10.20 16.60
C GLN A 138 -13.64 -9.18 16.17
N ALA A 139 -13.83 -8.11 16.94
CA ALA A 139 -14.80 -7.05 16.61
C ALA A 139 -14.46 -6.32 15.28
N GLU A 140 -13.18 -6.14 15.01
CA GLU A 140 -12.73 -5.53 13.75
C GLU A 140 -12.90 -6.49 12.57
N ARG A 141 -12.59 -7.77 12.75
CA ARG A 141 -12.88 -8.81 11.73
C ARG A 141 -14.36 -8.87 11.40
N GLU A 142 -15.23 -8.77 12.39
CA GLU A 142 -16.67 -8.73 12.20
C GLU A 142 -17.12 -7.48 11.43
N MET A 143 -16.56 -6.31 11.73
CA MET A 143 -16.83 -5.09 10.96
C MET A 143 -16.39 -5.24 9.50
N ILE A 144 -15.20 -5.74 9.24
CA ILE A 144 -14.67 -5.95 7.88
C ILE A 144 -15.53 -6.95 7.12
N ALA A 145 -15.99 -8.03 7.76
CA ALA A 145 -16.86 -9.03 7.15
C ALA A 145 -18.23 -8.48 6.72
N HIS A 146 -18.68 -7.34 7.25
CA HIS A 146 -19.91 -6.68 6.83
C HIS A 146 -19.71 -5.76 5.60
N ILE A 147 -18.49 -5.53 5.17
CA ILE A 147 -18.22 -4.75 3.96
C ILE A 147 -18.79 -5.52 2.75
N PRO A 148 -19.62 -4.87 1.91
CA PRO A 148 -20.22 -5.54 0.75
C PRO A 148 -19.18 -5.79 -0.34
N PHE A 149 -18.37 -6.81 -0.17
CA PHE A 149 -17.38 -7.28 -1.14
C PHE A 149 -17.92 -8.50 -1.89
N ASN A 150 -17.85 -8.47 -3.22
CA ASN A 150 -18.23 -9.59 -4.08
C ASN A 150 -16.98 -10.08 -4.83
N GLU A 151 -16.40 -11.18 -4.37
CA GLU A 151 -15.18 -11.77 -4.90
C GLU A 151 -15.29 -12.12 -6.40
N GLU A 152 -16.42 -12.69 -6.83
CA GLU A 152 -16.61 -13.07 -8.23
C GLU A 152 -16.63 -11.85 -9.17
N LYS A 153 -17.34 -10.80 -8.79
CA LYS A 153 -17.32 -9.53 -9.54
C LYS A 153 -15.93 -8.89 -9.54
N TYR A 154 -15.22 -8.98 -8.43
CA TYR A 154 -13.87 -8.46 -8.33
C TYR A 154 -12.91 -9.22 -9.27
N LYS A 155 -12.93 -10.55 -9.24
CA LYS A 155 -12.13 -11.40 -10.15
C LYS A 155 -12.46 -11.14 -11.62
N GLU A 156 -13.74 -10.99 -11.95
CA GLU A 156 -14.21 -10.65 -13.30
C GLU A 156 -13.66 -9.28 -13.75
N ALA A 157 -13.76 -8.27 -12.89
CA ALA A 157 -13.33 -6.89 -13.20
C ALA A 157 -11.83 -6.79 -13.47
N ILE A 158 -11.00 -7.57 -12.79
CA ILE A 158 -9.53 -7.58 -12.97
C ILE A 158 -9.03 -8.72 -13.87
N GLY A 159 -9.91 -9.59 -14.36
CA GLY A 159 -9.58 -10.64 -15.33
C GLY A 159 -8.77 -11.81 -14.77
N VAL A 160 -8.91 -12.15 -13.49
CA VAL A 160 -8.23 -13.27 -12.86
C VAL A 160 -9.19 -14.39 -12.49
N LYS A 161 -8.70 -15.62 -12.47
CA LYS A 161 -9.50 -16.80 -12.08
C LYS A 161 -9.49 -17.03 -10.57
N GLU A 162 -8.38 -16.72 -9.94
CA GLU A 162 -8.12 -16.96 -8.52
C GLU A 162 -7.42 -15.75 -7.92
N LEU A 163 -7.71 -15.43 -6.67
CA LEU A 163 -6.99 -14.43 -5.91
C LEU A 163 -5.77 -15.08 -5.26
N PHE A 164 -4.74 -14.28 -5.09
CA PHE A 164 -3.53 -14.67 -4.39
C PHE A 164 -3.44 -13.89 -3.07
N GLY A 165 -2.98 -14.56 -2.04
CA GLY A 165 -2.78 -13.93 -0.73
C GLY A 165 -2.57 -14.97 0.35
N GLU A 166 -2.19 -14.54 1.55
CA GLU A 166 -2.10 -15.43 2.70
C GLU A 166 -3.51 -15.90 3.09
N LYS A 167 -3.66 -17.20 3.30
CA LYS A 167 -4.95 -17.82 3.60
C LYS A 167 -5.64 -17.20 4.82
N GLY A 168 -6.85 -16.69 4.61
CA GLY A 168 -7.66 -16.03 5.62
C GLY A 168 -7.46 -14.51 5.74
N TYR A 169 -6.68 -13.91 4.82
CA TYR A 169 -6.39 -12.48 4.77
C TYR A 169 -6.60 -11.85 3.37
N SER A 170 -7.11 -12.59 2.44
CA SER A 170 -7.46 -12.12 1.07
C SER A 170 -8.92 -11.75 0.95
#